data_da4f0cbd171e4fc29a8d87e707e71ce6
#
_entry.id   da4f0cbd171e4fc29a8d87e707e71ce6
#
_cell.length_a   1.000
_cell.length_b   1.000
_cell.length_c   1.000
_cell.angle_alpha   90.00
_cell.angle_beta   90.00
_cell.angle_gamma   90.00
#
_symmetry.space_group_name_H-M   'P 1'
#
loop_
_entity.id
_entity.type
_entity.pdbx_description
1 polymer ?
#
loop_
_entity_poly.entity_id
_entity_poly.type
_entity_poly.pdbx_seq_one_letter_code
_entity_poly.pdbx_strand_id
1 'polypeptide(L)'
;MTDIAQTPAATPETKGRSLFQLAAMRFKRNRAAMAGCFMLALIALFSFLGPFFVPHTYDQVFPSYVSISPSLEPRPDTSTLQDVMEGVATRARVTLKEFNLEGETFTATITSEQPIDSRATRYFDRANEFRDTQVVASENDGKTLKVTGQVDREYFPFGTDSNGRDLLVRVMLGGQISIAVGLLASLVSLGIGVVYGATSGYIGGRVDNVMMRLVEIMYSLPFVFLVVVLVVFFGRSFILIFLVIGAVEWLDMARIVRGQTLALKRREFVGAAQALGLTDWQIIRRHIIPNTIGPVIVFVTVVVPKVILLESFLSFLGLGVQAPLTSWGALISEGANNIQSAPWLLIFPAIFFVLTLFSLNFVGDGLRDALDPKDR
;
A
#
# COMPACT_ATOMS: atom_id res chain seq x y z
N MET A 1 -69.13 -41.87 -18.75
CA MET A 1 -68.46 -40.55 -18.61
C MET A 1 -67.31 -40.77 -17.69
N THR A 2 -66.11 -40.95 -18.26
CA THR A 2 -64.89 -41.24 -17.54
C THR A 2 -64.14 -39.92 -17.34
N ASP A 3 -64.05 -39.53 -16.09
CA ASP A 3 -63.34 -38.32 -15.64
C ASP A 3 -61.83 -38.53 -15.80
N ILE A 4 -61.23 -37.80 -16.72
CA ILE A 4 -59.76 -37.81 -16.92
C ILE A 4 -59.14 -36.90 -15.89
N ALA A 5 -58.58 -37.52 -14.82
CA ALA A 5 -57.79 -36.79 -13.85
C ALA A 5 -56.61 -36.11 -14.53
N GLN A 6 -56.61 -34.75 -14.53
CA GLN A 6 -55.52 -33.91 -15.01
C GLN A 6 -54.32 -34.12 -14.05
N THR A 7 -53.23 -34.68 -14.60
CA THR A 7 -51.94 -34.75 -13.92
C THR A 7 -51.45 -33.29 -13.65
N PRO A 8 -51.11 -32.92 -12.40
CA PRO A 8 -50.61 -31.58 -12.11
C PRO A 8 -49.27 -31.38 -12.87
N ALA A 9 -49.19 -30.26 -13.58
CA ALA A 9 -48.00 -29.83 -14.31
C ALA A 9 -46.81 -29.78 -13.33
N ALA A 10 -45.73 -30.49 -13.70
CA ALA A 10 -44.49 -30.50 -12.95
C ALA A 10 -44.01 -29.05 -12.78
N THR A 11 -43.97 -28.59 -11.53
CA THR A 11 -43.33 -27.32 -11.17
C THR A 11 -41.88 -27.35 -11.68
N PRO A 12 -41.41 -26.31 -12.39
CA PRO A 12 -40.04 -26.28 -12.89
C PRO A 12 -39.06 -26.44 -11.72
N GLU A 13 -38.21 -27.46 -11.76
CA GLU A 13 -37.13 -27.68 -10.81
C GLU A 13 -36.28 -26.42 -10.75
N THR A 14 -36.41 -25.67 -9.68
CA THR A 14 -35.51 -24.54 -9.40
C THR A 14 -34.11 -25.14 -9.19
N LYS A 15 -33.23 -24.94 -10.16
CA LYS A 15 -31.80 -25.33 -10.03
C LYS A 15 -31.27 -24.80 -8.70
N GLY A 16 -30.90 -25.75 -7.80
CA GLY A 16 -30.33 -25.40 -6.50
C GLY A 16 -29.10 -24.51 -6.67
N ARG A 17 -29.12 -23.34 -6.02
CA ARG A 17 -28.00 -22.40 -6.06
C ARG A 17 -26.87 -22.92 -5.18
N SER A 18 -25.62 -22.83 -5.64
CA SER A 18 -24.47 -23.21 -4.82
C SER A 18 -24.32 -22.28 -3.61
N LEU A 19 -23.70 -22.77 -2.54
CA LEU A 19 -23.45 -21.98 -1.31
C LEU A 19 -22.69 -20.69 -1.62
N PHE A 20 -21.72 -20.72 -2.54
CA PHE A 20 -20.98 -19.54 -2.99
C PHE A 20 -21.84 -18.54 -3.76
N GLN A 21 -22.79 -19.01 -4.57
CA GLN A 21 -23.72 -18.12 -5.26
C GLN A 21 -24.65 -17.41 -4.27
N LEU A 22 -25.13 -18.10 -3.25
CA LEU A 22 -25.94 -17.51 -2.19
C LEU A 22 -25.13 -16.48 -1.39
N ALA A 23 -23.90 -16.80 -0.99
CA ALA A 23 -23.01 -15.88 -0.31
C ALA A 23 -22.72 -14.62 -1.16
N ALA A 24 -22.42 -14.81 -2.45
CA ALA A 24 -22.18 -13.67 -3.36
C ALA A 24 -23.41 -12.76 -3.51
N MET A 25 -24.61 -13.31 -3.54
CA MET A 25 -25.83 -12.51 -3.60
C MET A 25 -26.09 -11.72 -2.30
N ARG A 26 -25.86 -12.35 -1.12
CA ARG A 26 -25.96 -11.69 0.19
C ARG A 26 -24.93 -10.57 0.32
N PHE A 27 -23.68 -10.84 -0.07
CA PHE A 27 -22.60 -9.86 -0.07
C PHE A 27 -22.95 -8.63 -0.93
N LYS A 28 -23.41 -8.84 -2.17
CA LYS A 28 -23.82 -7.75 -3.06
C LYS A 28 -25.00 -6.93 -2.51
N ARG A 29 -25.81 -7.49 -1.62
CA ARG A 29 -26.91 -6.81 -0.97
C ARG A 29 -26.49 -5.95 0.22
N ASN A 30 -25.29 -6.21 0.78
CA ASN A 30 -24.72 -5.40 1.86
C ASN A 30 -24.11 -4.11 1.28
N ARG A 31 -24.78 -2.97 1.50
CA ARG A 31 -24.37 -1.66 0.96
C ARG A 31 -23.02 -1.20 1.51
N ALA A 32 -22.73 -1.46 2.81
CA ALA A 32 -21.47 -1.07 3.43
C ALA A 32 -20.29 -1.84 2.82
N ALA A 33 -20.44 -3.16 2.64
CA ALA A 33 -19.43 -3.99 1.99
C ALA A 33 -19.18 -3.57 0.53
N MET A 34 -20.24 -3.26 -0.22
CA MET A 34 -20.11 -2.78 -1.60
C MET A 34 -19.43 -1.42 -1.68
N ALA A 35 -19.76 -0.49 -0.76
CA ALA A 35 -19.06 0.80 -0.65
C ALA A 35 -17.58 0.61 -0.30
N GLY A 36 -17.28 -0.32 0.63
CA GLY A 36 -15.89 -0.71 0.95
C GLY A 36 -15.13 -1.26 -0.25
N CYS A 37 -15.74 -2.18 -1.01
CA CYS A 37 -15.14 -2.69 -2.25
C CYS A 37 -14.86 -1.58 -3.28
N PHE A 38 -15.82 -0.68 -3.46
CA PHE A 38 -15.66 0.45 -4.39
C PHE A 38 -14.52 1.37 -3.95
N MET A 39 -14.46 1.71 -2.66
CA MET A 39 -13.40 2.55 -2.12
C MET A 39 -12.03 1.87 -2.23
N LEU A 40 -11.92 0.58 -1.91
CA LEU A 40 -10.67 -0.18 -2.09
C LEU A 40 -10.23 -0.22 -3.56
N ALA A 41 -11.18 -0.37 -4.49
CA ALA A 41 -10.88 -0.33 -5.92
C ALA A 41 -10.33 1.06 -6.33
N LEU A 42 -10.94 2.15 -5.84
CA LEU A 42 -10.44 3.51 -6.10
C LEU A 42 -9.03 3.71 -5.53
N ILE A 43 -8.80 3.27 -4.29
CA ILE A 43 -7.49 3.39 -3.65
C ILE A 43 -6.44 2.54 -4.39
N ALA A 44 -6.81 1.34 -4.81
CA ALA A 44 -5.92 0.49 -5.60
C ALA A 44 -5.61 1.11 -6.97
N LEU A 45 -6.61 1.64 -7.68
CA LEU A 45 -6.42 2.37 -8.94
C LEU A 45 -5.51 3.58 -8.74
N PHE A 46 -5.75 4.40 -7.71
CA PHE A 46 -4.91 5.54 -7.36
C PHE A 46 -3.47 5.11 -7.09
N SER A 47 -3.25 4.06 -6.29
CA SER A 47 -1.92 3.63 -5.89
C SER A 47 -1.15 2.96 -7.03
N PHE A 48 -1.79 2.09 -7.82
CA PHE A 48 -1.10 1.29 -8.84
C PHE A 48 -1.09 1.92 -10.23
N LEU A 49 -2.14 2.63 -10.61
CA LEU A 49 -2.24 3.30 -11.93
C LEU A 49 -1.86 4.78 -11.86
N GLY A 50 -2.09 5.45 -10.71
CA GLY A 50 -1.80 6.87 -10.54
C GLY A 50 -0.39 7.29 -10.96
N PRO A 51 0.69 6.55 -10.58
CA PRO A 51 2.06 6.92 -10.95
C PRO A 51 2.33 6.99 -12.45
N PHE A 52 1.51 6.35 -13.29
CA PHE A 52 1.66 6.45 -14.75
C PHE A 52 1.14 7.79 -15.34
N PHE A 53 0.36 8.54 -14.55
CA PHE A 53 -0.21 9.82 -14.97
C PHE A 53 0.49 11.03 -14.36
N VAL A 54 1.49 10.82 -13.49
CA VAL A 54 2.28 11.88 -12.87
C VAL A 54 3.69 11.84 -13.46
N PRO A 55 4.25 12.97 -13.88
CA PRO A 55 5.58 13.02 -14.51
C PRO A 55 6.72 12.77 -13.52
N HIS A 56 6.48 12.95 -12.23
CA HIS A 56 7.50 12.80 -11.19
C HIS A 56 7.73 11.35 -10.81
N THR A 57 8.99 11.03 -10.44
CA THR A 57 9.32 9.75 -9.81
C THR A 57 9.35 9.90 -8.27
N TYR A 58 9.16 8.79 -7.56
CA TYR A 58 9.08 8.79 -6.09
C TYR A 58 10.38 9.16 -5.38
N ASP A 59 11.51 9.06 -6.06
CA ASP A 59 12.87 9.37 -5.60
C ASP A 59 13.40 10.69 -6.13
N GLN A 60 12.71 11.32 -7.08
CA GLN A 60 13.07 12.62 -7.63
C GLN A 60 13.01 13.69 -6.54
N VAL A 61 14.10 14.44 -6.43
CA VAL A 61 14.26 15.51 -5.44
C VAL A 61 14.27 16.87 -6.14
N PHE A 62 13.47 17.77 -5.63
CA PHE A 62 13.39 19.17 -6.06
C PHE A 62 13.96 20.07 -4.96
N PRO A 63 15.27 20.39 -4.97
CA PRO A 63 15.92 21.10 -3.88
C PRO A 63 15.35 22.49 -3.59
N SER A 64 14.77 23.14 -4.60
CA SER A 64 14.12 24.46 -4.47
C SER A 64 12.72 24.37 -3.85
N TYR A 65 12.15 23.17 -3.77
CA TYR A 65 10.75 22.94 -3.37
C TYR A 65 10.65 22.06 -2.11
N VAL A 66 11.47 22.34 -1.11
CA VAL A 66 11.46 21.62 0.17
C VAL A 66 10.29 22.09 1.03
N SER A 67 9.47 21.15 1.51
CA SER A 67 8.32 21.41 2.40
C SER A 67 7.34 22.46 1.86
N ILE A 68 7.06 22.43 0.56
CA ILE A 68 6.07 23.31 -0.06
C ILE A 68 4.66 22.80 0.23
N SER A 69 3.77 23.73 0.57
CA SER A 69 2.36 23.43 0.81
C SER A 69 1.65 22.95 -0.45
N PRO A 70 0.60 22.13 -0.32
CA PRO A 70 -0.23 21.66 -1.41
C PRO A 70 -0.75 22.80 -2.27
N SER A 71 -0.63 22.68 -3.59
CA SER A 71 -1.13 23.67 -4.55
C SER A 71 -1.46 23.01 -5.88
N LEU A 72 -2.53 23.51 -6.53
CA LEU A 72 -2.87 23.17 -7.91
C LEU A 72 -2.28 24.19 -8.90
N GLU A 73 -1.64 25.24 -8.39
CA GLU A 73 -0.94 26.22 -9.20
C GLU A 73 0.47 25.72 -9.56
N PRO A 74 0.95 26.02 -10.78
CA PRO A 74 2.28 25.62 -11.19
C PRO A 74 3.37 26.35 -10.40
N ARG A 75 4.46 25.68 -10.16
CA ARG A 75 5.66 26.24 -9.51
C ARG A 75 6.84 26.24 -10.50
N PRO A 76 7.67 27.29 -10.54
CA PRO A 76 7.56 28.54 -9.76
C PRO A 76 6.37 29.40 -10.21
N ASP A 77 5.81 30.16 -9.29
CA ASP A 77 4.82 31.20 -9.60
C ASP A 77 5.51 32.32 -10.40
N THR A 78 4.76 32.92 -11.34
CA THR A 78 5.26 33.99 -12.20
C THR A 78 5.81 35.17 -11.40
N SER A 79 5.22 35.45 -10.22
CA SER A 79 5.68 36.53 -9.32
C SER A 79 7.01 36.26 -8.63
N THR A 80 7.37 34.99 -8.45
CA THR A 80 8.60 34.57 -7.74
C THR A 80 9.73 34.16 -8.67
N LEU A 81 9.48 34.08 -9.99
CA LEU A 81 10.47 33.65 -10.98
C LEU A 81 11.73 34.51 -11.01
N GLN A 82 11.57 35.83 -10.80
CA GLN A 82 12.73 36.74 -10.76
C GLN A 82 13.60 36.44 -9.52
N ASP A 83 13.00 36.24 -8.35
CA ASP A 83 13.73 35.88 -7.12
C ASP A 83 14.45 34.55 -7.25
N VAL A 84 13.80 33.57 -7.89
CA VAL A 84 14.41 32.26 -8.19
C VAL A 84 15.61 32.44 -9.13
N MET A 85 15.48 33.23 -10.20
CA MET A 85 16.56 33.54 -11.13
C MET A 85 17.73 34.25 -10.44
N GLU A 86 17.46 35.21 -9.53
CA GLU A 86 18.48 35.87 -8.73
C GLU A 86 19.21 34.87 -7.82
N GLY A 87 18.49 33.96 -7.21
CA GLY A 87 19.06 32.85 -6.40
C GLY A 87 19.97 31.93 -7.21
N VAL A 88 19.60 31.60 -8.43
CA VAL A 88 20.42 30.79 -9.34
C VAL A 88 21.64 31.58 -9.80
N ALA A 89 21.48 32.84 -10.19
CA ALA A 89 22.55 33.73 -10.58
C ALA A 89 23.61 33.89 -9.45
N THR A 90 23.17 34.06 -8.22
CA THR A 90 24.05 34.12 -7.06
C THR A 90 24.85 32.84 -6.86
N ARG A 91 24.23 31.66 -7.02
CA ARG A 91 24.91 30.35 -6.99
C ARG A 91 25.93 30.20 -8.12
N ALA A 92 25.63 30.76 -9.29
CA ALA A 92 26.52 30.78 -10.44
C ALA A 92 27.63 31.87 -10.33
N ARG A 93 27.65 32.68 -9.23
CA ARG A 93 28.55 33.79 -9.00
C ARG A 93 28.46 34.90 -10.06
N VAL A 94 27.24 35.14 -10.54
CA VAL A 94 26.94 36.23 -11.47
C VAL A 94 25.81 37.08 -10.89
N THR A 95 25.69 38.30 -11.38
CA THR A 95 24.64 39.23 -10.96
C THR A 95 23.59 39.35 -12.05
N LEU A 96 22.32 39.18 -11.69
CA LEU A 96 21.19 39.39 -12.59
C LEU A 96 20.97 40.91 -12.78
N LYS A 97 20.97 41.39 -14.03
CA LYS A 97 20.63 42.77 -14.35
C LYS A 97 19.20 42.93 -14.83
N GLU A 98 18.77 42.08 -15.71
CA GLU A 98 17.45 42.14 -16.30
C GLU A 98 16.88 40.73 -16.40
N PHE A 99 15.59 40.59 -16.15
CA PHE A 99 14.83 39.37 -16.34
C PHE A 99 13.53 39.70 -17.05
N ASN A 100 13.25 39.05 -18.18
CA ASN A 100 12.00 39.17 -18.89
C ASN A 100 11.44 37.81 -19.20
N LEU A 101 10.13 37.64 -19.05
CA LEU A 101 9.41 36.42 -19.30
C LEU A 101 8.35 36.65 -20.36
N GLU A 102 8.44 35.92 -21.46
CA GLU A 102 7.45 35.90 -22.53
C GLU A 102 6.85 34.49 -22.67
N GLY A 103 5.68 34.29 -22.06
CA GLY A 103 5.06 32.96 -21.95
C GLY A 103 5.86 32.03 -21.04
N GLU A 104 6.45 30.98 -21.60
CA GLU A 104 7.34 30.03 -20.91
C GLU A 104 8.82 30.28 -21.22
N THR A 105 9.14 31.23 -22.10
CA THR A 105 10.51 31.56 -22.46
C THR A 105 11.01 32.73 -21.63
N PHE A 106 12.11 32.54 -20.94
CA PHE A 106 12.78 33.62 -20.23
C PHE A 106 13.97 34.17 -21.03
N THR A 107 14.23 35.45 -20.84
CA THR A 107 15.45 36.11 -21.27
C THR A 107 16.05 36.83 -20.07
N ALA A 108 17.32 36.56 -19.77
CA ALA A 108 18.00 37.21 -18.65
C ALA A 108 19.36 37.74 -19.08
N THR A 109 19.70 38.91 -18.54
CA THR A 109 21.03 39.55 -18.70
C THR A 109 21.81 39.36 -17.42
N ILE A 110 22.89 38.60 -17.46
CA ILE A 110 23.77 38.33 -16.32
C ILE A 110 25.13 39.00 -16.49
N THR A 111 25.71 39.46 -15.40
CA THR A 111 26.98 40.17 -15.41
C THR A 111 27.91 39.68 -14.32
N SER A 112 29.24 39.81 -14.55
CA SER A 112 30.27 39.46 -13.59
C SER A 112 31.48 40.42 -13.73
N GLU A 113 32.27 40.52 -12.68
CA GLU A 113 33.52 41.27 -12.71
C GLU A 113 34.60 40.58 -13.61
N GLN A 114 34.51 39.24 -13.73
CA GLN A 114 35.39 38.44 -14.56
C GLN A 114 34.61 37.88 -15.75
N PRO A 115 35.29 37.49 -16.85
CA PRO A 115 34.64 36.85 -17.98
C PRO A 115 33.87 35.58 -17.53
N ILE A 116 32.61 35.51 -17.92
CA ILE A 116 31.70 34.40 -17.54
C ILE A 116 32.00 33.21 -18.48
N ASP A 117 32.36 32.07 -17.93
CA ASP A 117 32.49 30.84 -18.69
C ASP A 117 31.13 30.44 -19.29
N SER A 118 31.09 30.05 -20.56
CA SER A 118 29.90 29.52 -21.22
C SER A 118 29.25 28.35 -20.47
N ARG A 119 30.03 27.67 -19.62
CA ARG A 119 29.52 26.63 -18.72
C ARG A 119 28.63 27.15 -17.61
N ALA A 120 28.56 28.48 -17.40
CA ALA A 120 27.65 29.07 -16.38
C ALA A 120 26.18 28.75 -16.68
N THR A 121 25.78 28.57 -17.96
CA THR A 121 24.43 28.13 -18.33
C THR A 121 24.03 26.80 -17.69
N ARG A 122 24.98 25.91 -17.40
CA ARG A 122 24.71 24.64 -16.70
C ARG A 122 24.21 24.81 -15.27
N TYR A 123 24.48 25.94 -14.63
CA TYR A 123 23.91 26.23 -13.31
C TYR A 123 22.42 26.52 -13.39
N PHE A 124 21.95 27.12 -14.49
CA PHE A 124 20.53 27.37 -14.73
C PHE A 124 19.83 26.06 -15.09
N ASP A 125 20.40 25.24 -15.96
CA ASP A 125 19.82 23.94 -16.32
C ASP A 125 19.85 22.91 -15.17
N ARG A 126 20.68 23.12 -14.15
CA ARG A 126 20.67 22.29 -12.93
C ARG A 126 19.62 22.75 -11.91
N ALA A 127 19.10 23.94 -12.06
CA ALA A 127 17.94 24.39 -11.33
C ALA A 127 16.71 23.75 -11.98
N ASN A 128 15.85 23.14 -11.17
CA ASN A 128 14.65 22.44 -11.68
C ASN A 128 13.64 23.38 -12.34
N GLU A 129 13.83 24.67 -12.21
CA GLU A 129 12.93 25.72 -12.71
C GLU A 129 13.23 26.18 -14.13
N PHE A 130 14.44 25.88 -14.64
CA PHE A 130 14.90 26.34 -15.95
C PHE A 130 15.48 25.19 -16.75
N ARG A 131 15.24 25.23 -18.06
CA ARG A 131 15.78 24.23 -19.00
C ARG A 131 16.19 24.88 -20.32
N ASP A 132 17.02 24.18 -21.08
CA ASP A 132 17.47 24.57 -22.41
C ASP A 132 18.10 25.97 -22.43
N THR A 133 18.88 26.32 -21.38
CA THR A 133 19.52 27.62 -21.25
C THR A 133 20.64 27.79 -22.22
N GLN A 134 20.55 28.80 -23.10
CA GLN A 134 21.53 29.09 -24.14
C GLN A 134 22.00 30.55 -24.06
N VAL A 135 23.26 30.78 -24.41
CA VAL A 135 23.80 32.12 -24.54
C VAL A 135 23.44 32.67 -25.94
N VAL A 136 22.68 33.77 -25.94
CA VAL A 136 22.23 34.44 -27.16
C VAL A 136 23.23 35.52 -27.59
N ALA A 137 23.81 36.26 -26.64
CA ALA A 137 24.78 37.29 -26.89
C ALA A 137 25.81 37.37 -25.76
N SER A 138 27.03 37.78 -26.11
CA SER A 138 28.13 37.99 -25.19
C SER A 138 28.70 39.38 -25.46
N GLU A 139 28.76 40.24 -24.45
CA GLU A 139 29.21 41.63 -24.53
C GLU A 139 30.29 41.87 -23.46
N ASN A 140 31.03 43.02 -23.60
CA ASN A 140 32.04 43.44 -22.65
C ASN A 140 33.11 42.38 -22.35
N ASP A 141 33.72 41.80 -23.42
CA ASP A 141 34.74 40.76 -23.28
C ASP A 141 34.28 39.53 -22.45
N GLY A 142 33.01 39.16 -22.58
CA GLY A 142 32.45 38.01 -21.86
C GLY A 142 32.01 38.33 -20.44
N LYS A 143 32.03 39.59 -20.00
CA LYS A 143 31.56 39.97 -18.66
C LYS A 143 30.05 40.15 -18.58
N THR A 144 29.35 40.24 -19.69
CA THR A 144 27.91 40.33 -19.80
C THR A 144 27.41 39.27 -20.76
N LEU A 145 26.55 38.40 -20.31
CA LEU A 145 25.90 37.41 -21.14
C LEU A 145 24.38 37.61 -21.14
N LYS A 146 23.81 37.56 -22.33
CA LYS A 146 22.36 37.45 -22.51
C LYS A 146 22.02 35.99 -22.72
N VAL A 147 21.23 35.42 -21.80
CA VAL A 147 20.81 34.02 -21.83
C VAL A 147 19.31 33.94 -22.07
N THR A 148 18.89 32.91 -22.78
CA THR A 148 17.47 32.56 -22.95
C THR A 148 17.29 31.08 -22.66
N GLY A 149 16.10 30.70 -22.22
CA GLY A 149 15.73 29.33 -21.92
C GLY A 149 14.24 29.20 -21.67
N GLN A 150 13.80 28.04 -21.26
CA GLN A 150 12.42 27.78 -20.92
C GLN A 150 12.26 27.65 -19.41
N VAL A 151 11.12 28.09 -18.89
CA VAL A 151 10.71 27.87 -17.51
C VAL A 151 10.05 26.49 -17.44
N ASP A 152 10.55 25.65 -16.56
CA ASP A 152 9.95 24.35 -16.28
C ASP A 152 9.00 24.51 -15.10
N ARG A 153 7.72 24.17 -15.29
CA ARG A 153 6.68 24.35 -14.28
C ARG A 153 6.23 23.01 -13.76
N GLU A 154 6.36 22.83 -12.47
CA GLU A 154 6.01 21.61 -11.77
C GLU A 154 4.75 21.78 -10.91
N TYR A 155 3.98 20.73 -10.75
CA TYR A 155 2.73 20.74 -9.99
C TYR A 155 2.86 19.82 -8.78
N PHE A 156 2.57 20.34 -7.60
CA PHE A 156 2.61 19.58 -6.35
C PHE A 156 1.25 19.58 -5.64
N PRO A 157 0.26 18.78 -6.12
CA PRO A 157 -1.09 18.80 -5.58
C PRO A 157 -1.18 18.45 -4.09
N PHE A 158 -0.27 17.57 -3.59
CA PHE A 158 -0.16 17.21 -2.18
C PHE A 158 1.01 17.94 -1.48
N GLY A 159 1.69 18.82 -2.19
CA GLY A 159 2.92 19.47 -1.70
C GLY A 159 4.13 18.54 -1.78
N THR A 160 5.20 18.94 -1.14
CA THR A 160 6.47 18.20 -1.10
C THR A 160 6.88 17.86 0.32
N ASP A 161 7.76 16.86 0.45
CA ASP A 161 8.29 16.43 1.73
C ASP A 161 9.50 17.26 2.19
N SER A 162 10.07 16.90 3.35
CA SER A 162 11.25 17.53 3.95
C SER A 162 12.52 17.42 3.10
N ASN A 163 12.52 16.59 2.09
CA ASN A 163 13.63 16.42 1.13
C ASN A 163 13.30 17.03 -0.25
N GLY A 164 12.13 17.66 -0.43
CA GLY A 164 11.67 18.19 -1.71
C GLY A 164 11.17 17.14 -2.69
N ARG A 165 10.69 15.99 -2.23
CA ARG A 165 10.07 14.96 -3.08
C ARG A 165 8.56 15.15 -3.14
N ASP A 166 7.95 14.85 -4.29
CA ASP A 166 6.51 14.95 -4.50
C ASP A 166 5.74 13.98 -3.59
N LEU A 167 4.92 14.54 -2.69
CA LEU A 167 4.15 13.76 -1.74
C LEU A 167 3.05 12.95 -2.42
N LEU A 168 2.47 13.42 -3.53
CA LEU A 168 1.43 12.69 -4.27
C LEU A 168 1.93 11.32 -4.73
N VAL A 169 3.08 11.29 -5.41
CA VAL A 169 3.69 10.05 -5.90
C VAL A 169 4.11 9.15 -4.74
N ARG A 170 4.63 9.76 -3.65
CA ARG A 170 5.02 9.00 -2.45
C ARG A 170 3.82 8.38 -1.74
N VAL A 171 2.66 9.03 -1.70
CA VAL A 171 1.42 8.45 -1.16
C VAL A 171 0.92 7.31 -2.03
N MET A 172 1.02 7.43 -3.37
CA MET A 172 0.70 6.35 -4.30
C MET A 172 1.60 5.12 -4.07
N LEU A 173 2.92 5.31 -4.04
CA LEU A 173 3.88 4.23 -3.76
C LEU A 173 3.68 3.64 -2.36
N GLY A 174 3.42 4.49 -1.36
CA GLY A 174 3.11 4.05 0.00
C GLY A 174 1.93 3.10 0.03
N GLY A 175 0.90 3.37 -0.78
CA GLY A 175 -0.25 2.49 -0.95
C GLY A 175 0.09 1.14 -1.56
N GLN A 176 0.91 1.13 -2.62
CA GLN A 176 1.39 -0.12 -3.22
C GLN A 176 2.09 -1.00 -2.17
N ILE A 177 3.00 -0.41 -1.41
CA ILE A 177 3.81 -1.11 -0.42
C ILE A 177 2.94 -1.61 0.74
N SER A 178 2.11 -0.75 1.35
CA SER A 178 1.26 -1.13 2.49
C SER A 178 0.24 -2.22 2.12
N ILE A 179 -0.40 -2.12 0.95
CA ILE A 179 -1.32 -3.14 0.45
C ILE A 179 -0.56 -4.45 0.16
N ALA A 180 0.61 -4.37 -0.48
CA ALA A 180 1.42 -5.55 -0.78
C ALA A 180 1.87 -6.28 0.49
N VAL A 181 2.34 -5.55 1.53
CA VAL A 181 2.70 -6.15 2.84
C VAL A 181 1.48 -6.82 3.47
N GLY A 182 0.33 -6.13 3.48
CA GLY A 182 -0.92 -6.67 4.02
C GLY A 182 -1.32 -7.99 3.37
N LEU A 183 -1.29 -8.05 2.05
CA LEU A 183 -1.66 -9.25 1.30
C LEU A 183 -0.60 -10.37 1.42
N LEU A 184 0.68 -10.05 1.22
CA LEU A 184 1.75 -11.07 1.24
C LEU A 184 1.90 -11.71 2.62
N ALA A 185 1.90 -10.92 3.71
CA ALA A 185 1.98 -11.46 5.05
C ALA A 185 0.73 -12.30 5.41
N SER A 186 -0.46 -11.89 4.95
CA SER A 186 -1.68 -12.67 5.13
C SER A 186 -1.65 -13.98 4.35
N LEU A 187 -1.06 -14.01 3.15
CA LEU A 187 -0.86 -15.24 2.38
C LEU A 187 0.12 -16.20 3.06
N VAL A 188 1.21 -15.69 3.65
CA VAL A 188 2.15 -16.50 4.45
C VAL A 188 1.44 -17.09 5.67
N SER A 189 0.71 -16.24 6.41
CA SER A 189 -0.11 -16.66 7.55
C SER A 189 -1.12 -17.75 7.18
N LEU A 190 -1.81 -17.56 6.08
CA LEU A 190 -2.78 -18.54 5.54
C LEU A 190 -2.10 -19.87 5.20
N GLY A 191 -1.01 -19.82 4.42
CA GLY A 191 -0.31 -21.04 3.98
C GLY A 191 0.18 -21.90 5.14
N ILE A 192 0.86 -21.28 6.11
CA ILE A 192 1.39 -21.98 7.28
C ILE A 192 0.25 -22.37 8.24
N GLY A 193 -0.61 -21.40 8.60
CA GLY A 193 -1.62 -21.58 9.63
C GLY A 193 -2.68 -22.61 9.27
N VAL A 194 -3.12 -22.67 8.01
CA VAL A 194 -4.11 -23.66 7.54
C VAL A 194 -3.54 -25.07 7.62
N VAL A 195 -2.35 -25.30 7.08
CA VAL A 195 -1.73 -26.62 7.09
C VAL A 195 -1.42 -27.06 8.52
N TYR A 196 -0.83 -26.17 9.32
CA TYR A 196 -0.49 -26.45 10.71
C TYR A 196 -1.71 -26.74 11.57
N GLY A 197 -2.73 -25.88 11.52
CA GLY A 197 -3.95 -26.03 12.30
C GLY A 197 -4.77 -27.26 11.89
N ALA A 198 -4.88 -27.53 10.58
CA ALA A 198 -5.56 -28.71 10.08
C ALA A 198 -4.85 -30.02 10.52
N THR A 199 -3.53 -30.06 10.43
CA THR A 199 -2.72 -31.22 10.86
C THR A 199 -2.86 -31.44 12.36
N SER A 200 -2.66 -30.41 13.16
CA SER A 200 -2.80 -30.44 14.63
C SER A 200 -4.20 -30.95 15.04
N GLY A 201 -5.26 -30.33 14.54
CA GLY A 201 -6.64 -30.69 14.90
C GLY A 201 -7.05 -32.08 14.42
N TYR A 202 -6.58 -32.52 13.23
CA TYR A 202 -6.95 -33.81 12.67
C TYR A 202 -6.22 -34.98 13.36
N ILE A 203 -4.90 -34.92 13.54
CA ILE A 203 -4.11 -35.97 14.21
C ILE A 203 -4.52 -36.04 15.68
N GLY A 204 -4.51 -34.90 16.37
CA GLY A 204 -4.91 -34.84 17.78
C GLY A 204 -3.87 -35.45 18.75
N GLY A 205 -4.30 -35.68 19.99
CA GLY A 205 -3.50 -36.36 21.00
C GLY A 205 -2.17 -35.66 21.33
N ARG A 206 -1.07 -36.42 21.37
CA ARG A 206 0.26 -35.90 21.69
C ARG A 206 0.81 -34.94 20.64
N VAL A 207 0.49 -35.17 19.37
CA VAL A 207 0.93 -34.32 18.25
C VAL A 207 0.27 -32.94 18.38
N ASP A 208 -1.03 -32.89 18.60
CA ASP A 208 -1.75 -31.63 18.83
C ASP A 208 -1.21 -30.86 20.02
N ASN A 209 -0.94 -31.56 21.14
CA ASN A 209 -0.39 -30.92 22.34
C ASN A 209 0.99 -30.31 22.11
N VAL A 210 1.89 -31.00 21.38
CA VAL A 210 3.23 -30.49 21.07
C VAL A 210 3.13 -29.30 20.10
N MET A 211 2.33 -29.45 19.05
CA MET A 211 2.15 -28.37 18.06
C MET A 211 1.55 -27.11 18.71
N MET A 212 0.51 -27.25 19.53
CA MET A 212 -0.08 -26.09 20.23
C MET A 212 0.84 -25.52 21.30
N ARG A 213 1.67 -26.31 21.94
CA ARG A 213 2.68 -25.80 22.88
C ARG A 213 3.72 -24.91 22.15
N LEU A 214 4.13 -25.26 20.95
CA LEU A 214 5.00 -24.39 20.13
C LEU A 214 4.31 -23.07 19.79
N VAL A 215 3.03 -23.11 19.41
CA VAL A 215 2.23 -21.90 19.18
C VAL A 215 2.16 -21.03 20.44
N GLU A 216 1.94 -21.61 21.61
CA GLU A 216 1.90 -20.90 22.89
C GLU A 216 3.23 -20.24 23.26
N ILE A 217 4.34 -20.97 23.06
CA ILE A 217 5.69 -20.44 23.30
C ILE A 217 5.97 -19.25 22.38
N MET A 218 5.68 -19.37 21.08
CA MET A 218 5.87 -18.27 20.15
C MET A 218 4.98 -17.07 20.50
N TYR A 219 3.78 -17.32 20.97
CA TYR A 219 2.85 -16.26 21.39
C TYR A 219 3.28 -15.52 22.65
N SER A 220 4.08 -16.18 23.52
CA SER A 220 4.62 -15.56 24.73
C SER A 220 5.77 -14.60 24.47
N LEU A 221 6.38 -14.66 23.26
CA LEU A 221 7.44 -13.74 22.87
C LEU A 221 6.86 -12.38 22.49
N PRO A 222 7.39 -11.28 23.06
CA PRO A 222 6.95 -9.95 22.64
C PRO A 222 7.26 -9.71 21.16
N PHE A 223 6.21 -9.48 20.34
CA PHE A 223 6.33 -9.33 18.89
C PHE A 223 7.40 -8.33 18.46
N VAL A 224 7.41 -7.14 19.09
CA VAL A 224 8.36 -6.07 18.75
C VAL A 224 9.80 -6.52 18.98
N PHE A 225 10.07 -7.25 20.08
CA PHE A 225 11.40 -7.80 20.33
C PHE A 225 11.85 -8.80 19.26
N LEU A 226 10.95 -9.68 18.83
CA LEU A 226 11.23 -10.62 17.73
C LEU A 226 11.61 -9.87 16.45
N VAL A 227 10.84 -8.84 16.09
CA VAL A 227 11.11 -7.99 14.91
C VAL A 227 12.47 -7.30 15.04
N VAL A 228 12.77 -6.68 16.18
CA VAL A 228 14.07 -6.01 16.43
C VAL A 228 15.22 -6.97 16.24
N VAL A 229 15.14 -8.14 16.86
CA VAL A 229 16.18 -9.17 16.74
C VAL A 229 16.39 -9.57 15.28
N LEU A 230 15.31 -9.85 14.55
CA LEU A 230 15.40 -10.26 13.14
C LEU A 230 15.95 -9.15 12.25
N VAL A 231 15.55 -7.90 12.48
CA VAL A 231 16.07 -6.73 11.75
C VAL A 231 17.56 -6.52 12.03
N VAL A 232 18.02 -6.73 13.27
CA VAL A 232 19.43 -6.61 13.62
C VAL A 232 20.29 -7.68 12.94
N PHE A 233 19.80 -8.93 12.88
CA PHE A 233 20.56 -10.04 12.27
C PHE A 233 20.52 -10.05 10.74
N PHE A 234 19.37 -9.75 10.14
CA PHE A 234 19.15 -9.89 8.69
C PHE A 234 19.12 -8.56 7.94
N GLY A 235 19.23 -7.43 8.65
CA GLY A 235 19.13 -6.10 8.06
C GLY A 235 17.69 -5.67 7.80
N ARG A 236 17.54 -4.43 7.29
CA ARG A 236 16.24 -3.83 6.98
C ARG A 236 15.90 -4.08 5.53
N SER A 237 14.94 -4.95 5.25
CA SER A 237 14.44 -5.18 3.89
C SER A 237 12.92 -5.31 3.86
N PHE A 238 12.33 -4.91 2.74
CA PHE A 238 10.89 -5.08 2.49
C PHE A 238 10.45 -6.54 2.64
N ILE A 239 11.25 -7.49 2.09
CA ILE A 239 10.97 -8.93 2.16
C ILE A 239 10.94 -9.41 3.62
N LEU A 240 11.88 -8.96 4.44
CA LEU A 240 11.95 -9.34 5.84
C LEU A 240 10.70 -8.92 6.61
N ILE A 241 10.18 -7.72 6.36
CA ILE A 241 9.03 -7.17 7.08
C ILE A 241 7.80 -8.07 6.92
N PHE A 242 7.39 -8.38 5.68
CA PHE A 242 6.21 -9.22 5.48
C PHE A 242 6.42 -10.66 5.92
N LEU A 243 7.64 -11.22 5.81
CA LEU A 243 7.95 -12.56 6.32
C LEU A 243 7.83 -12.61 7.84
N VAL A 244 8.36 -11.61 8.55
CA VAL A 244 8.30 -11.54 10.01
C VAL A 244 6.87 -11.37 10.51
N ILE A 245 6.11 -10.48 9.90
CA ILE A 245 4.69 -10.30 10.26
C ILE A 245 3.91 -11.58 9.96
N GLY A 246 4.09 -12.17 8.79
CA GLY A 246 3.44 -13.42 8.41
C GLY A 246 3.85 -14.59 9.31
N ALA A 247 5.12 -14.64 9.76
CA ALA A 247 5.64 -15.64 10.68
C ALA A 247 5.10 -15.53 12.13
N VAL A 248 4.37 -14.47 12.44
CA VAL A 248 3.65 -14.32 13.72
C VAL A 248 2.15 -14.48 13.52
N GLU A 249 1.58 -13.88 12.48
CA GLU A 249 0.13 -13.91 12.25
C GLU A 249 -0.42 -15.31 11.90
N TRP A 250 0.41 -16.28 11.48
CA TRP A 250 -0.03 -17.66 11.26
C TRP A 250 -0.46 -18.37 12.54
N LEU A 251 -0.02 -17.90 13.72
CA LEU A 251 -0.38 -18.50 15.02
C LEU A 251 -1.89 -18.44 15.28
N ASP A 252 -2.51 -17.29 15.02
CA ASP A 252 -3.96 -17.10 15.13
C ASP A 252 -4.71 -17.96 14.11
N MET A 253 -4.24 -17.96 12.86
CA MET A 253 -4.82 -18.80 11.79
C MET A 253 -4.77 -20.28 12.17
N ALA A 254 -3.65 -20.76 12.69
CA ALA A 254 -3.50 -22.15 13.12
C ALA A 254 -4.50 -22.54 14.21
N ARG A 255 -4.73 -21.67 15.23
CA ARG A 255 -5.72 -21.92 16.30
C ARG A 255 -7.14 -22.00 15.75
N ILE A 256 -7.52 -21.09 14.85
CA ILE A 256 -8.85 -21.06 14.24
C ILE A 256 -9.08 -22.30 13.39
N VAL A 257 -8.15 -22.62 12.51
CA VAL A 257 -8.25 -23.80 11.63
C VAL A 257 -8.25 -25.09 12.44
N ARG A 258 -7.46 -25.19 13.51
CA ARG A 258 -7.52 -26.32 14.43
C ARG A 258 -8.91 -26.47 15.05
N GLY A 259 -9.52 -25.40 15.53
CA GLY A 259 -10.89 -25.41 16.09
C GLY A 259 -11.91 -25.92 15.08
N GLN A 260 -11.87 -25.46 13.85
CA GLN A 260 -12.72 -25.94 12.74
C GLN A 260 -12.47 -27.41 12.42
N THR A 261 -11.20 -27.80 12.38
CA THR A 261 -10.81 -29.20 12.09
C THR A 261 -11.33 -30.18 13.14
N LEU A 262 -11.26 -29.82 14.42
CA LEU A 262 -11.81 -30.64 15.51
C LEU A 262 -13.33 -30.89 15.36
N ALA A 263 -14.08 -29.88 14.88
CA ALA A 263 -15.50 -30.02 14.58
C ALA A 263 -15.76 -30.88 13.34
N LEU A 264 -14.99 -30.67 12.26
CA LEU A 264 -15.11 -31.39 10.99
C LEU A 264 -14.71 -32.87 11.12
N LYS A 265 -13.68 -33.19 11.93
CA LYS A 265 -13.21 -34.56 12.16
C LYS A 265 -14.31 -35.50 12.66
N ARG A 266 -15.35 -34.98 13.32
CA ARG A 266 -16.47 -35.73 13.86
C ARG A 266 -17.62 -35.91 12.86
N ARG A 267 -17.51 -35.40 11.65
CA ARG A 267 -18.55 -35.49 10.63
C ARG A 267 -18.52 -36.85 9.90
N GLU A 268 -19.68 -37.32 9.48
CA GLU A 268 -19.89 -38.62 8.83
C GLU A 268 -19.03 -38.80 7.57
N PHE A 269 -18.85 -37.75 6.76
CA PHE A 269 -18.04 -37.87 5.54
C PHE A 269 -16.56 -38.14 5.82
N VAL A 270 -16.04 -37.71 6.98
CA VAL A 270 -14.67 -38.02 7.42
C VAL A 270 -14.59 -39.50 7.84
N GLY A 271 -15.58 -39.98 8.59
CA GLY A 271 -15.68 -41.39 8.96
C GLY A 271 -15.77 -42.31 7.72
N ALA A 272 -16.56 -41.93 6.72
CA ALA A 272 -16.66 -42.65 5.46
C ALA A 272 -15.31 -42.68 4.71
N ALA A 273 -14.57 -41.55 4.66
CA ALA A 273 -13.26 -41.48 4.04
C ALA A 273 -12.24 -42.41 4.74
N GLN A 274 -12.30 -42.51 6.06
CA GLN A 274 -11.47 -43.43 6.86
C GLN A 274 -11.84 -44.90 6.58
N ALA A 275 -13.11 -45.21 6.50
CA ALA A 275 -13.59 -46.58 6.16
C ALA A 275 -13.19 -47.02 4.75
N LEU A 276 -13.05 -46.06 3.82
CA LEU A 276 -12.54 -46.31 2.46
C LEU A 276 -10.99 -46.43 2.40
N GLY A 277 -10.29 -46.34 3.55
CA GLY A 277 -8.85 -46.52 3.62
C GLY A 277 -7.99 -45.31 3.18
N LEU A 278 -8.57 -44.12 3.11
CA LEU A 278 -7.77 -42.90 2.82
C LEU A 278 -6.77 -42.63 3.95
N THR A 279 -5.56 -42.21 3.58
CA THR A 279 -4.53 -41.79 4.57
C THR A 279 -4.92 -40.48 5.21
N ASP A 280 -4.39 -40.23 6.43
CA ASP A 280 -4.63 -38.98 7.19
C ASP A 280 -4.37 -37.73 6.34
N TRP A 281 -3.24 -37.72 5.60
CA TRP A 281 -2.89 -36.58 4.73
C TRP A 281 -3.88 -36.42 3.56
N GLN A 282 -4.39 -37.49 3.00
CA GLN A 282 -5.43 -37.41 1.96
C GLN A 282 -6.73 -36.85 2.51
N ILE A 283 -7.10 -37.21 3.73
CA ILE A 283 -8.29 -36.70 4.41
C ILE A 283 -8.12 -35.23 4.73
N ILE A 284 -6.97 -34.83 5.29
CA ILE A 284 -6.66 -33.41 5.59
C ILE A 284 -6.79 -32.58 4.31
N ARG A 285 -6.08 -32.98 3.24
CA ARG A 285 -6.01 -32.20 2.00
C ARG A 285 -7.31 -32.16 1.20
N ARG A 286 -8.03 -33.28 1.12
CA ARG A 286 -9.22 -33.42 0.24
C ARG A 286 -10.54 -33.16 0.95
N HIS A 287 -10.59 -33.32 2.26
CA HIS A 287 -11.84 -33.25 3.03
C HIS A 287 -11.81 -32.14 4.11
N ILE A 288 -10.74 -31.99 4.88
CA ILE A 288 -10.68 -31.00 5.97
C ILE A 288 -10.42 -29.59 5.42
N ILE A 289 -9.28 -29.37 4.76
CA ILE A 289 -8.89 -28.03 4.28
C ILE A 289 -9.97 -27.40 3.39
N PRO A 290 -10.55 -28.09 2.39
CA PRO A 290 -11.58 -27.47 1.56
C PRO A 290 -12.83 -27.05 2.34
N ASN A 291 -13.17 -27.79 3.39
CA ASN A 291 -14.34 -27.46 4.24
C ASN A 291 -14.05 -26.38 5.29
N THR A 292 -12.80 -26.00 5.51
CA THR A 292 -12.42 -24.84 6.35
C THR A 292 -12.32 -23.54 5.58
N ILE A 293 -12.42 -23.54 4.25
CA ILE A 293 -12.22 -22.35 3.39
C ILE A 293 -13.17 -21.21 3.77
N GLY A 294 -14.44 -21.47 4.08
CA GLY A 294 -15.39 -20.41 4.48
C GLY A 294 -14.91 -19.61 5.68
N PRO A 295 -14.72 -20.22 6.86
CA PRO A 295 -14.15 -19.56 8.02
C PRO A 295 -12.76 -18.94 7.79
N VAL A 296 -11.93 -19.58 6.98
CA VAL A 296 -10.59 -19.08 6.65
C VAL A 296 -10.64 -17.76 5.85
N ILE A 297 -11.52 -17.68 4.83
CA ILE A 297 -11.72 -16.45 4.05
C ILE A 297 -12.14 -15.30 4.97
N VAL A 298 -13.11 -15.54 5.85
CA VAL A 298 -13.57 -14.54 6.83
C VAL A 298 -12.40 -14.08 7.72
N PHE A 299 -11.57 -15.01 8.18
CA PHE A 299 -10.46 -14.65 9.04
C PHE A 299 -9.37 -13.84 8.30
N VAL A 300 -9.06 -14.20 7.06
CA VAL A 300 -8.09 -13.45 6.23
C VAL A 300 -8.51 -11.98 6.08
N THR A 301 -9.81 -11.70 5.93
CA THR A 301 -10.28 -10.30 5.81
C THR A 301 -10.06 -9.46 7.07
N VAL A 302 -9.94 -10.11 8.23
CA VAL A 302 -9.57 -9.45 9.51
C VAL A 302 -8.05 -9.34 9.64
N VAL A 303 -7.30 -10.31 9.14
CA VAL A 303 -5.83 -10.32 9.22
C VAL A 303 -5.20 -9.23 8.37
N VAL A 304 -5.71 -9.00 7.14
CA VAL A 304 -5.13 -8.00 6.23
C VAL A 304 -5.06 -6.60 6.85
N PRO A 305 -6.14 -5.99 7.37
CA PRO A 305 -6.07 -4.68 8.02
C PRO A 305 -5.19 -4.69 9.27
N LYS A 306 -5.19 -5.79 10.06
CA LYS A 306 -4.31 -5.97 11.22
C LYS A 306 -2.83 -5.93 10.82
N VAL A 307 -2.46 -6.61 9.73
CA VAL A 307 -1.10 -6.61 9.19
C VAL A 307 -0.68 -5.23 8.71
N ILE A 308 -1.55 -4.50 8.02
CA ILE A 308 -1.28 -3.12 7.57
C ILE A 308 -1.05 -2.20 8.78
N LEU A 309 -1.83 -2.35 9.85
CA LEU A 309 -1.62 -1.64 11.11
C LEU A 309 -0.27 -1.99 11.74
N LEU A 310 0.10 -3.27 11.80
CA LEU A 310 1.38 -3.72 12.36
C LEU A 310 2.57 -3.20 11.54
N GLU A 311 2.48 -3.24 10.21
CA GLU A 311 3.50 -2.66 9.33
C GLU A 311 3.67 -1.16 9.62
N SER A 312 2.57 -0.43 9.70
CA SER A 312 2.59 1.01 9.97
C SER A 312 3.16 1.33 11.34
N PHE A 313 2.86 0.54 12.34
CA PHE A 313 3.45 0.66 13.68
C PHE A 313 4.96 0.39 13.67
N LEU A 314 5.42 -0.65 12.96
CA LEU A 314 6.85 -0.92 12.79
C LEU A 314 7.55 0.19 12.03
N SER A 315 6.93 0.73 10.98
CA SER A 315 7.44 1.86 10.21
C SER A 315 7.55 3.12 11.07
N PHE A 316 6.57 3.37 11.95
CA PHE A 316 6.60 4.46 12.92
C PHE A 316 7.78 4.33 13.89
N LEU A 317 8.10 3.11 14.34
CA LEU A 317 9.27 2.83 15.18
C LEU A 317 10.59 2.85 14.40
N GLY A 318 10.61 3.13 13.11
CA GLY A 318 11.81 3.11 12.26
C GLY A 318 12.29 1.71 11.88
N LEU A 319 11.50 0.67 12.16
CA LEU A 319 11.79 -0.73 11.84
C LEU A 319 11.13 -1.17 10.53
N GLY A 320 10.35 -0.29 9.90
CA GLY A 320 9.60 -0.55 8.69
C GLY A 320 10.39 -0.37 7.39
N VAL A 321 9.67 -0.04 6.34
CA VAL A 321 10.23 0.18 4.99
C VAL A 321 11.19 1.37 5.00
N GLN A 322 12.35 1.19 4.36
CA GLN A 322 13.42 2.19 4.30
C GLN A 322 13.44 2.93 2.97
N ALA A 323 13.93 4.18 3.02
CA ALA A 323 14.17 4.97 1.82
C ALA A 323 15.09 4.21 0.82
N PRO A 324 14.89 4.34 -0.51
CA PRO A 324 13.98 5.30 -1.17
C PRO A 324 12.51 4.86 -1.17
N LEU A 325 12.20 3.58 -0.88
CA LEU A 325 10.84 3.09 -0.76
C LEU A 325 10.14 3.73 0.46
N THR A 326 8.82 3.71 0.44
CA THR A 326 8.02 4.23 1.55
C THR A 326 6.73 3.43 1.69
N SER A 327 6.09 3.51 2.86
CA SER A 327 4.74 3.00 3.11
C SER A 327 3.88 4.12 3.70
N TRP A 328 2.56 3.94 3.78
CA TRP A 328 1.73 4.93 4.47
C TRP A 328 2.16 5.11 5.93
N GLY A 329 2.55 4.02 6.62
CA GLY A 329 3.06 4.10 7.99
C GLY A 329 4.34 4.92 8.11
N ALA A 330 5.28 4.77 7.19
CA ALA A 330 6.50 5.56 7.13
C ALA A 330 6.22 7.05 6.85
N LEU A 331 5.30 7.34 5.91
CA LEU A 331 4.87 8.71 5.61
C LEU A 331 4.15 9.37 6.80
N ILE A 332 3.28 8.63 7.50
CA ILE A 332 2.60 9.10 8.71
C ILE A 332 3.63 9.43 9.81
N SER A 333 4.65 8.60 9.99
CA SER A 333 5.74 8.84 10.94
C SER A 333 6.53 10.10 10.58
N GLU A 334 6.89 10.28 9.31
CA GLU A 334 7.54 11.50 8.81
C GLU A 334 6.66 12.74 9.03
N GLY A 335 5.38 12.63 8.70
CA GLY A 335 4.41 13.72 8.87
C GLY A 335 4.15 14.07 10.34
N ALA A 336 4.13 13.09 11.24
CA ALA A 336 3.98 13.33 12.68
C ALA A 336 5.15 14.16 13.26
N ASN A 337 6.37 13.90 12.79
CA ASN A 337 7.56 14.66 13.20
C ASN A 337 7.57 16.09 12.65
N ASN A 338 6.84 16.36 11.56
CA ASN A 338 6.81 17.66 10.89
C ASN A 338 5.43 18.36 11.00
N ILE A 339 4.57 17.94 11.93
CA ILE A 339 3.16 18.38 11.99
C ILE A 339 3.00 19.89 12.15
N GLN A 340 3.94 20.56 12.81
CA GLN A 340 3.88 22.01 13.04
C GLN A 340 4.23 22.84 11.80
N SER A 341 5.13 22.34 10.95
CA SER A 341 5.63 23.05 9.77
C SER A 341 4.97 22.59 8.48
N ALA A 342 4.62 21.31 8.39
CA ALA A 342 4.11 20.67 7.16
C ALA A 342 3.01 19.65 7.48
N PRO A 343 1.83 20.09 7.94
CA PRO A 343 0.75 19.18 8.36
C PRO A 343 0.23 18.28 7.23
N TRP A 344 0.35 18.67 5.97
CA TRP A 344 -0.06 17.89 4.82
C TRP A 344 0.70 16.56 4.70
N LEU A 345 1.96 16.50 5.21
CA LEU A 345 2.75 15.28 5.24
C LEU A 345 2.10 14.16 6.07
N LEU A 346 1.32 14.54 7.09
CA LEU A 346 0.54 13.61 7.89
C LEU A 346 -0.85 13.38 7.31
N ILE A 347 -1.54 14.44 6.88
CA ILE A 347 -2.97 14.40 6.53
C ILE A 347 -3.22 13.49 5.34
N PHE A 348 -2.49 13.66 4.22
CA PHE A 348 -2.74 12.89 3.01
C PHE A 348 -2.51 11.38 3.21
N PRO A 349 -1.35 10.90 3.68
CA PRO A 349 -1.17 9.47 3.86
C PRO A 349 -2.12 8.90 4.92
N ALA A 350 -2.47 9.65 5.98
CA ALA A 350 -3.42 9.21 6.99
C ALA A 350 -4.83 9.01 6.44
N ILE A 351 -5.30 9.88 5.54
CA ILE A 351 -6.61 9.73 4.88
C ILE A 351 -6.66 8.40 4.10
N PHE A 352 -5.67 8.14 3.24
CA PHE A 352 -5.63 6.89 2.45
C PHE A 352 -5.51 5.65 3.34
N PHE A 353 -4.70 5.72 4.37
CA PHE A 353 -4.54 4.66 5.36
C PHE A 353 -5.85 4.34 6.07
N VAL A 354 -6.50 5.35 6.64
CA VAL A 354 -7.76 5.19 7.38
C VAL A 354 -8.87 4.68 6.47
N LEU A 355 -9.04 5.26 5.27
CA LEU A 355 -10.02 4.80 4.30
C LEU A 355 -9.79 3.34 3.90
N THR A 356 -8.54 2.92 3.72
CA THR A 356 -8.21 1.53 3.42
C THR A 356 -8.61 0.59 4.55
N LEU A 357 -8.27 0.92 5.81
CA LEU A 357 -8.62 0.10 6.95
C LEU A 357 -10.13 -0.02 7.14
N PHE A 358 -10.88 1.09 7.07
CA PHE A 358 -12.33 1.05 7.16
C PHE A 358 -12.96 0.22 6.04
N SER A 359 -12.49 0.42 4.82
CA SER A 359 -12.98 -0.32 3.66
C SER A 359 -12.73 -1.82 3.78
N LEU A 360 -11.54 -2.23 4.22
CA LEU A 360 -11.22 -3.63 4.48
C LEU A 360 -12.10 -4.23 5.58
N ASN A 361 -12.36 -3.49 6.66
CA ASN A 361 -13.25 -3.95 7.72
C ASN A 361 -14.69 -4.13 7.21
N PHE A 362 -15.24 -3.16 6.46
CA PHE A 362 -16.60 -3.30 5.89
C PHE A 362 -16.72 -4.48 4.92
N VAL A 363 -15.68 -4.72 4.11
CA VAL A 363 -15.63 -5.90 3.22
C VAL A 363 -15.56 -7.18 4.05
N GLY A 364 -14.74 -7.19 5.12
CA GLY A 364 -14.60 -8.33 6.03
C GLY A 364 -15.91 -8.69 6.73
N ASP A 365 -16.60 -7.71 7.31
CA ASP A 365 -17.89 -7.89 7.95
C ASP A 365 -18.95 -8.38 6.95
N GLY A 366 -19.00 -7.78 5.76
CA GLY A 366 -19.91 -8.23 4.71
C GLY A 366 -19.65 -9.67 4.23
N LEU A 367 -18.40 -10.10 4.14
CA LEU A 367 -18.05 -11.48 3.83
C LEU A 367 -18.42 -12.44 4.98
N ARG A 368 -18.21 -12.03 6.22
CA ARG A 368 -18.61 -12.78 7.39
C ARG A 368 -20.11 -13.01 7.41
N ASP A 369 -20.93 -11.95 7.25
CA ASP A 369 -22.39 -12.04 7.20
C ASP A 369 -22.88 -12.92 6.03
N ALA A 370 -22.24 -12.78 4.87
CA ALA A 370 -22.59 -13.54 3.68
C ALA A 370 -22.31 -15.07 3.82
N LEU A 371 -21.26 -15.43 4.56
CA LEU A 371 -20.82 -16.82 4.76
C LEU A 371 -21.37 -17.45 6.04
N ASP A 372 -22.06 -16.68 6.94
CA ASP A 372 -22.64 -17.23 8.15
C ASP A 372 -23.80 -18.19 7.82
N PRO A 373 -23.74 -19.46 8.31
CA PRO A 373 -24.79 -20.44 8.05
C PRO A 373 -26.08 -20.23 8.87
N LYS A 374 -26.07 -19.34 9.89
CA LYS A 374 -27.20 -19.14 10.79
C LYS A 374 -28.38 -18.37 10.18
N ASP A 375 -28.14 -17.65 9.08
CA ASP A 375 -29.16 -16.91 8.35
C ASP A 375 -29.82 -17.73 7.22
N ARG A 376 -29.91 -19.05 7.41
CA ARG A 376 -30.59 -19.97 6.47
C ARG A 376 -32.07 -20.10 6.74
#